data_27429d78d8747c0724d20690922de5b8
#
_entry.id   27429d78d8747c0724d20690922de5b8
#
_cell.length_a   1.000
_cell.length_b   1.000
_cell.length_c   1.000
_cell.angle_alpha   90.00
_cell.angle_beta   90.00
_cell.angle_gamma   90.00
#
_symmetry.space_group_name_H-M   'P 1'
#
loop_
_entity.id
_entity.type
_entity.pdbx_description
1 polymer ?
#
loop_
_entity_poly.entity_id
_entity_poly.type
_entity_poly.pdbx_seq_one_letter_code
_entity_poly.pdbx_strand_id
1 'polypeptide(L)'
;MTTSEYPAAGGLCHQRNQTLDTILRSKPMADALAGKRISTITYIAPDINAAEAMRDYLDSHKEFMAAKCYRDGPLKLIHYFFSEGPEYEENRSWLEGKYPKKTGRTIFHLYHMYETEEGVHHHWFEISEFLRVLSELIKTFNIEVIISNQLTVVQSLWE
;
A
#
# COMPACT_ATOMS: atom_id res chain seq x y z
N MET A 1 15.05 -35.03 -16.03
CA MET A 1 13.88 -35.09 -15.12
C MET A 1 14.44 -35.19 -13.72
N THR A 2 14.53 -34.06 -13.01
CA THR A 2 15.00 -34.01 -11.63
C THR A 2 13.83 -33.43 -10.81
N THR A 3 13.19 -34.28 -10.07
CA THR A 3 12.14 -33.95 -9.11
C THR A 3 12.80 -33.28 -7.90
N SER A 4 12.56 -31.98 -7.71
CA SER A 4 12.92 -31.27 -6.49
C SER A 4 11.87 -31.61 -5.43
N GLU A 5 12.24 -32.45 -4.49
CA GLU A 5 11.45 -32.70 -3.28
C GLU A 5 11.66 -31.54 -2.31
N TYR A 6 10.56 -30.84 -2.00
CA TYR A 6 10.52 -29.92 -0.88
C TYR A 6 10.42 -30.72 0.43
N PRO A 7 11.22 -30.41 1.45
CA PRO A 7 11.11 -31.08 2.72
C PRO A 7 9.76 -30.75 3.38
N ALA A 8 9.07 -31.78 3.83
CA ALA A 8 7.85 -31.69 4.59
C ALA A 8 8.08 -30.84 5.87
N ALA A 9 7.30 -29.79 6.03
CA ALA A 9 7.25 -29.00 7.25
C ALA A 9 6.54 -29.80 8.35
N GLY A 10 7.26 -30.75 8.94
CA GLY A 10 6.87 -31.49 10.13
C GLY A 10 7.52 -30.89 11.37
N GLY A 11 6.90 -29.90 11.95
CA GLY A 11 7.29 -29.32 13.22
C GLY A 11 6.09 -28.64 13.87
N LEU A 12 5.15 -29.42 14.39
CA LEU A 12 4.16 -28.93 15.33
C LEU A 12 4.90 -28.39 16.55
N CYS A 13 5.05 -27.08 16.60
CA CYS A 13 5.53 -26.36 17.77
C CYS A 13 4.51 -26.54 18.90
N HIS A 14 4.80 -27.49 19.79
CA HIS A 14 4.13 -27.60 21.08
C HIS A 14 4.57 -26.42 21.94
N GLN A 15 4.09 -25.23 21.63
CA GLN A 15 4.15 -24.12 22.56
C GLN A 15 2.95 -24.20 23.49
N ARG A 16 3.30 -24.43 24.74
CA ARG A 16 2.45 -24.44 25.93
C ARG A 16 1.39 -23.36 25.87
N ASN A 17 0.21 -23.71 26.37
CA ASN A 17 -0.85 -22.81 26.81
C ASN A 17 -0.30 -21.71 27.75
N GLN A 18 0.30 -20.67 27.19
CA GLN A 18 0.33 -19.38 27.85
C GLN A 18 -1.09 -18.89 27.79
N THR A 19 -1.72 -18.79 28.93
CA THR A 19 -3.08 -18.29 29.07
C THR A 19 -3.16 -16.92 28.37
N LEU A 20 -4.25 -16.66 27.66
CA LEU A 20 -4.55 -15.36 27.02
C LEU A 20 -4.23 -14.16 27.94
N ASP A 21 -4.35 -14.30 29.24
CA ASP A 21 -3.96 -13.29 30.24
C ASP A 21 -2.48 -12.93 30.26
N THR A 22 -1.58 -13.83 29.89
CA THR A 22 -0.15 -13.54 29.84
C THR A 22 0.21 -12.77 28.57
N ILE A 23 -0.52 -13.04 27.47
CA ILE A 23 -0.35 -12.31 26.21
C ILE A 23 -0.90 -10.89 26.32
N LEU A 24 -2.02 -10.72 27.05
CA LEU A 24 -2.64 -9.41 27.28
C LEU A 24 -1.89 -8.52 28.29
N ARG A 25 -0.93 -9.07 29.07
CA ARG A 25 -0.13 -8.31 30.05
C ARG A 25 1.26 -7.93 29.56
N SER A 26 1.66 -8.29 28.34
CA SER A 26 2.84 -7.68 27.73
C SER A 26 2.55 -6.18 27.61
N LYS A 27 3.38 -5.37 28.29
CA LYS A 27 3.35 -3.90 28.18
C LYS A 27 3.27 -3.57 26.70
N PRO A 28 2.26 -2.82 26.21
CA PRO A 28 2.21 -2.50 24.81
C PRO A 28 3.54 -1.85 24.43
N MET A 29 4.25 -2.43 23.49
CA MET A 29 5.36 -1.73 22.83
C MET A 29 4.76 -0.42 22.34
N ALA A 30 5.47 0.69 22.56
CA ALA A 30 4.99 1.98 22.13
C ALA A 30 4.63 1.89 20.65
N ASP A 31 3.36 2.13 20.34
CA ASP A 31 2.82 2.05 19.00
C ASP A 31 3.16 3.37 18.28
N ALA A 32 4.40 3.45 17.80
CA ALA A 32 4.99 4.69 17.31
C ALA A 32 4.23 5.31 16.14
N LEU A 33 3.49 4.48 15.39
CA LEU A 33 2.69 4.94 14.27
C LEU A 33 1.20 5.11 14.60
N ALA A 34 0.74 4.75 15.80
CA ALA A 34 -0.65 4.92 16.18
C ALA A 34 -1.08 6.38 16.10
N GLY A 35 -2.25 6.61 15.52
CA GLY A 35 -2.80 7.96 15.30
C GLY A 35 -2.31 8.65 14.04
N LYS A 36 -1.25 8.14 13.35
CA LYS A 36 -0.81 8.68 12.07
C LYS A 36 -1.88 8.50 10.99
N ARG A 37 -1.83 9.32 9.97
CA ARG A 37 -2.82 9.34 8.89
C ARG A 37 -2.27 8.73 7.63
N ILE A 38 -3.08 7.88 6.99
CA ILE A 38 -2.72 7.19 5.77
C ILE A 38 -3.69 7.61 4.66
N SER A 39 -3.14 7.82 3.48
CA SER A 39 -3.86 7.87 2.22
C SER A 39 -3.28 6.81 1.28
N THR A 40 -4.13 5.98 0.70
CA THR A 40 -3.72 5.00 -0.30
C THR A 40 -4.57 5.14 -1.55
N ILE A 41 -3.94 4.94 -2.70
CA ILE A 41 -4.61 4.94 -3.98
C ILE A 41 -4.15 3.71 -4.74
N THR A 42 -5.10 2.91 -5.20
CA THR A 42 -4.84 1.80 -6.09
C THR A 42 -5.30 2.16 -7.50
N TYR A 43 -4.41 2.01 -8.46
CA TYR A 43 -4.70 2.17 -9.89
C TYR A 43 -4.59 0.81 -10.57
N ILE A 44 -5.53 0.48 -11.45
CA ILE A 44 -5.52 -0.76 -12.21
C ILE A 44 -5.50 -0.39 -13.69
N ALA A 45 -4.32 -0.56 -14.29
CA ALA A 45 -4.09 -0.28 -15.71
C ALA A 45 -4.52 -1.49 -16.55
N PRO A 46 -5.41 -1.32 -17.54
CA PRO A 46 -5.97 -2.43 -18.31
C PRO A 46 -4.97 -3.09 -19.25
N ASP A 47 -3.94 -2.37 -19.68
CA ASP A 47 -2.94 -2.84 -20.65
C ASP A 47 -1.55 -2.20 -20.42
N ILE A 48 -0.59 -2.57 -21.26
CA ILE A 48 0.79 -2.10 -21.14
C ILE A 48 0.93 -0.59 -21.39
N ASN A 49 0.16 -0.01 -22.31
CA ASN A 49 0.25 1.41 -22.62
C ASN A 49 -0.26 2.26 -21.45
N ALA A 50 -1.36 1.82 -20.84
CA ALA A 50 -1.89 2.42 -19.62
C ALA A 50 -0.89 2.30 -18.46
N ALA A 51 -0.19 1.15 -18.35
CA ALA A 51 0.79 0.93 -17.31
C ALA A 51 2.04 1.82 -17.51
N GLU A 52 2.52 2.00 -18.73
CA GLU A 52 3.64 2.92 -19.04
C GLU A 52 3.28 4.37 -18.71
N ALA A 53 2.11 4.84 -19.16
CA ALA A 53 1.64 6.18 -18.85
C ALA A 53 1.47 6.41 -17.33
N MET A 54 1.05 5.39 -16.58
CA MET A 54 0.95 5.48 -15.12
C MET A 54 2.32 5.56 -14.44
N ARG A 55 3.33 4.83 -14.93
CA ARG A 55 4.71 4.93 -14.41
C ARG A 55 5.25 6.34 -14.57
N ASP A 56 5.14 6.93 -15.75
CA ASP A 56 5.59 8.29 -16.04
C ASP A 56 4.91 9.31 -15.12
N TYR A 57 3.60 9.15 -14.90
CA TYR A 57 2.85 9.98 -13.96
C TYR A 57 3.36 9.82 -12.52
N LEU A 58 3.56 8.59 -12.05
CA LEU A 58 4.01 8.31 -10.68
C LEU A 58 5.44 8.78 -10.43
N ASP A 59 6.32 8.68 -11.42
CA ASP A 59 7.68 9.23 -11.33
C ASP A 59 7.66 10.76 -11.21
N SER A 60 6.86 11.44 -12.02
CA SER A 60 6.66 12.89 -11.90
C SER A 60 6.07 13.30 -10.55
N HIS A 61 5.10 12.52 -10.05
CA HIS A 61 4.52 12.74 -8.73
C HIS A 61 5.55 12.56 -7.61
N LYS A 62 6.43 11.55 -7.72
CA LYS A 62 7.53 11.33 -6.77
C LYS A 62 8.49 12.52 -6.70
N GLU A 63 8.85 13.10 -7.85
CA GLU A 63 9.70 14.29 -7.91
C GLU A 63 9.02 15.48 -7.22
N PHE A 64 7.74 15.69 -7.50
CA PHE A 64 6.94 16.70 -6.82
C PHE A 64 6.93 16.47 -5.30
N MET A 65 6.68 15.26 -4.83
CA MET A 65 6.66 14.91 -3.41
C MET A 65 8.01 15.20 -2.75
N ALA A 66 9.12 14.85 -3.41
CA ALA A 66 10.47 15.13 -2.92
C ALA A 66 10.77 16.62 -2.77
N ALA A 67 10.20 17.46 -3.64
CA ALA A 67 10.41 18.90 -3.65
C ALA A 67 9.49 19.67 -2.68
N LYS A 68 8.27 19.18 -2.43
CA LYS A 68 7.19 19.92 -1.76
C LYS A 68 6.79 19.41 -0.38
N CYS A 69 7.07 18.15 -0.07
CA CYS A 69 6.62 17.60 1.21
C CYS A 69 7.48 18.04 2.39
N TYR A 70 6.83 18.25 3.51
CA TYR A 70 7.47 18.59 4.77
C TYR A 70 8.16 17.36 5.38
N ARG A 71 9.36 17.58 5.92
CA ARG A 71 10.16 16.54 6.58
C ARG A 71 10.05 16.57 8.10
N ASP A 72 9.41 17.60 8.64
CA ASP A 72 9.19 17.81 10.07
C ASP A 72 7.87 18.55 10.33
N GLY A 73 7.52 18.69 11.62
CA GLY A 73 6.30 19.36 12.03
C GLY A 73 5.01 18.60 11.73
N PRO A 74 3.85 19.26 11.95
CA PRO A 74 2.55 18.61 11.84
C PRO A 74 2.18 18.17 10.42
N LEU A 75 2.75 18.80 9.39
CA LEU A 75 2.49 18.47 7.98
C LEU A 75 3.43 17.38 7.44
N LYS A 76 4.31 16.84 8.28
CA LYS A 76 5.34 15.89 7.89
C LYS A 76 4.78 14.68 7.14
N LEU A 77 5.39 14.40 5.99
CA LEU A 77 5.27 13.12 5.30
C LEU A 77 6.22 12.11 5.94
N ILE A 78 5.69 11.05 6.54
CA ILE A 78 6.47 10.02 7.24
C ILE A 78 6.96 8.98 6.23
N HIS A 79 6.03 8.45 5.41
CA HIS A 79 6.33 7.46 4.39
C HIS A 79 5.65 7.80 3.07
N TYR A 80 6.37 7.56 2.00
CA TYR A 80 5.87 7.63 0.63
C TYR A 80 6.50 6.50 -0.17
N PHE A 81 5.69 5.70 -0.78
CA PHE A 81 6.14 4.73 -1.77
C PHE A 81 5.01 4.37 -2.73
N PHE A 82 5.37 3.90 -3.90
CA PHE A 82 4.45 3.18 -4.75
C PHE A 82 5.02 1.79 -5.07
N SER A 83 4.14 0.86 -5.32
CA SER A 83 4.47 -0.50 -5.72
C SER A 83 3.71 -0.87 -6.98
N GLU A 84 4.28 -1.76 -7.77
CA GLU A 84 3.72 -2.25 -9.01
C GLU A 84 3.71 -3.77 -9.01
N GLY A 85 2.67 -4.37 -9.57
CA GLY A 85 2.58 -5.81 -9.74
C GLY A 85 1.44 -6.22 -10.68
N PRO A 86 1.43 -7.50 -11.07
CA PRO A 86 0.32 -8.02 -11.85
C PRO A 86 -0.96 -8.11 -11.00
N GLU A 87 -2.10 -7.81 -11.61
CA GLU A 87 -3.37 -8.17 -11.02
C GLU A 87 -3.62 -9.67 -11.13
N TYR A 88 -4.23 -10.23 -10.09
CA TYR A 88 -4.65 -11.62 -10.06
C TYR A 88 -6.17 -11.71 -9.98
N GLU A 89 -6.74 -12.80 -10.55
CA GLU A 89 -8.17 -13.08 -10.42
C GLU A 89 -8.58 -13.15 -8.94
N GLU A 90 -9.68 -12.48 -8.61
CA GLU A 90 -10.32 -12.61 -7.30
C GLU A 90 -10.99 -13.98 -7.20
N ASN A 91 -10.25 -14.96 -6.78
CA ASN A 91 -10.81 -16.26 -6.47
C ASN A 91 -10.33 -16.70 -5.07
N ARG A 92 -11.03 -17.65 -4.48
CA ARG A 92 -10.67 -18.22 -3.17
C ARG A 92 -9.58 -19.29 -3.24
N SER A 93 -8.91 -19.44 -4.38
CA SER A 93 -7.91 -20.49 -4.60
C SER A 93 -6.73 -20.40 -3.64
N TRP A 94 -6.39 -19.19 -3.17
CA TRP A 94 -5.36 -18.99 -2.15
C TRP A 94 -5.73 -19.65 -0.80
N LEU A 95 -7.02 -19.78 -0.44
CA LEU A 95 -7.48 -20.55 0.73
C LEU A 95 -7.23 -22.04 0.56
N GLU A 96 -7.14 -22.51 -0.68
CA GLU A 96 -6.82 -23.90 -1.04
C GLU A 96 -5.33 -24.12 -1.32
N GLY A 97 -4.49 -23.12 -1.05
CA GLY A 97 -3.05 -23.17 -1.32
C GLY A 97 -2.68 -23.09 -2.81
N LYS A 98 -3.59 -22.61 -3.65
CA LYS A 98 -3.36 -22.43 -5.09
C LYS A 98 -3.15 -20.97 -5.42
N TYR A 99 -2.18 -20.67 -6.30
CA TYR A 99 -1.99 -19.32 -6.82
C TYR A 99 -3.09 -18.97 -7.84
N PRO A 100 -3.72 -17.79 -7.71
CA PRO A 100 -4.68 -17.31 -8.70
C PRO A 100 -3.98 -17.00 -10.03
N LYS A 101 -4.74 -16.97 -11.11
CA LYS A 101 -4.22 -16.59 -12.43
C LYS A 101 -4.07 -15.08 -12.54
N LYS A 102 -3.10 -14.64 -13.35
CA LYS A 102 -2.95 -13.23 -13.72
C LYS A 102 -4.06 -12.83 -14.70
N THR A 103 -4.65 -11.63 -14.49
CA THR A 103 -5.67 -11.09 -15.40
C THR A 103 -5.09 -10.50 -16.68
N GLY A 104 -3.79 -10.17 -16.68
CA GLY A 104 -3.12 -9.40 -17.73
C GLY A 104 -3.08 -7.90 -17.44
N ARG A 105 -3.77 -7.43 -16.41
CA ARG A 105 -3.74 -6.04 -15.95
C ARG A 105 -2.59 -5.79 -14.98
N THR A 106 -2.21 -4.52 -14.80
CA THR A 106 -1.16 -4.08 -13.86
C THR A 106 -1.79 -3.26 -12.75
N ILE A 107 -1.45 -3.59 -11.50
CA ILE A 107 -1.84 -2.81 -10.32
C ILE A 107 -0.67 -1.93 -9.90
N PHE A 108 -0.98 -0.67 -9.60
CA PHE A 108 -0.11 0.26 -8.88
C PHE A 108 -0.77 0.60 -7.55
N HIS A 109 0.01 0.57 -6.49
CA HIS A 109 -0.46 0.96 -5.17
C HIS A 109 0.41 2.10 -4.64
N LEU A 110 -0.19 3.27 -4.50
CA LEU A 110 0.43 4.47 -3.96
C LEU A 110 0.08 4.60 -2.48
N TYR A 111 1.08 4.80 -1.65
CA TYR A 111 0.94 4.90 -0.20
C TYR A 111 1.59 6.19 0.32
N HIS A 112 0.83 6.92 1.11
CA HIS A 112 1.31 8.09 1.84
C HIS A 112 0.96 7.94 3.32
N MET A 113 1.90 8.25 4.20
CA MET A 113 1.65 8.35 5.64
C MET A 113 2.09 9.72 6.14
N TYR A 114 1.20 10.40 6.84
CA TYR A 114 1.42 11.73 7.39
C TYR A 114 1.36 11.73 8.91
N GLU A 115 2.05 12.71 9.51
CA GLU A 115 2.03 12.96 10.94
C GLU A 115 0.61 13.25 11.44
N THR A 116 -0.17 14.05 10.69
CA THR A 116 -1.52 14.48 11.04
C THR A 116 -2.47 14.45 9.86
N GLU A 117 -3.77 14.62 10.14
CA GLU A 117 -4.81 14.82 9.15
C GLU A 117 -4.60 16.10 8.32
N GLU A 118 -4.09 17.15 8.96
CA GLU A 118 -3.78 18.41 8.28
C GLU A 118 -2.70 18.21 7.20
N GLY A 119 -1.71 17.35 7.45
CA GLY A 119 -0.70 16.98 6.46
C GLY A 119 -1.32 16.34 5.22
N VAL A 120 -2.32 15.46 5.40
CA VAL A 120 -3.06 14.86 4.28
C VAL A 120 -3.83 15.93 3.50
N HIS A 121 -4.56 16.81 4.20
CA HIS A 121 -5.34 17.88 3.54
C HIS A 121 -4.46 18.83 2.76
N HIS A 122 -3.34 19.25 3.36
CA HIS A 122 -2.38 20.11 2.70
C HIS A 122 -1.84 19.49 1.41
N HIS A 123 -1.49 18.20 1.45
CA HIS A 123 -1.05 17.48 0.27
C HIS A 123 -2.11 17.51 -0.85
N TRP A 124 -3.37 17.17 -0.55
CA TRP A 124 -4.44 17.18 -1.54
C TRP A 124 -4.68 18.56 -2.16
N PHE A 125 -4.45 19.62 -1.40
CA PHE A 125 -4.52 20.99 -1.91
C PHE A 125 -3.37 21.29 -2.88
N GLU A 126 -2.13 20.95 -2.49
CA GLU A 126 -0.93 21.23 -3.28
C GLU A 126 -0.86 20.45 -4.60
N ILE A 127 -1.46 19.25 -4.67
CA ILE A 127 -1.40 18.40 -5.86
C ILE A 127 -2.49 18.69 -6.90
N SER A 128 -3.23 19.78 -6.78
CA SER A 128 -4.39 20.07 -7.64
C SER A 128 -4.09 19.98 -9.15
N GLU A 129 -2.92 20.46 -9.58
CA GLU A 129 -2.44 20.33 -10.96
C GLU A 129 -2.22 18.86 -11.36
N PHE A 130 -1.61 18.07 -10.48
CA PHE A 130 -1.42 16.64 -10.72
C PHE A 130 -2.74 15.89 -10.82
N LEU A 131 -3.75 16.27 -10.03
CA LEU A 131 -5.08 15.67 -10.10
C LEU A 131 -5.75 15.90 -11.45
N ARG A 132 -5.51 17.06 -12.08
CA ARG A 132 -6.00 17.34 -13.43
C ARG A 132 -5.37 16.40 -14.45
N VAL A 133 -4.02 16.28 -14.43
CA VAL A 133 -3.29 15.35 -15.32
C VAL A 133 -3.73 13.92 -15.08
N LEU A 134 -3.85 13.49 -13.82
CA LEU A 134 -4.33 12.17 -13.45
C LEU A 134 -5.74 11.90 -13.98
N SER A 135 -6.64 12.85 -13.88
CA SER A 135 -8.02 12.71 -14.37
C SER A 135 -8.06 12.45 -15.89
N GLU A 136 -7.25 13.16 -16.66
CA GLU A 136 -7.15 12.95 -18.11
C GLU A 136 -6.53 11.57 -18.44
N LEU A 137 -5.49 11.17 -17.72
CA LEU A 137 -4.84 9.87 -17.88
C LEU A 137 -5.81 8.72 -17.57
N ILE A 138 -6.55 8.80 -16.46
CA ILE A 138 -7.58 7.82 -16.08
C ILE A 138 -8.62 7.66 -17.19
N LYS A 139 -9.14 8.78 -17.71
CA LYS A 139 -10.14 8.76 -18.80
C LYS A 139 -9.58 8.19 -20.10
N THR A 140 -8.37 8.64 -20.48
CA THR A 140 -7.74 8.25 -21.76
C THR A 140 -7.46 6.76 -21.82
N PHE A 141 -6.98 6.19 -20.72
CA PHE A 141 -6.56 4.79 -20.65
C PHE A 141 -7.54 3.87 -19.93
N ASN A 142 -8.71 4.39 -19.52
CA ASN A 142 -9.72 3.63 -18.78
C ASN A 142 -9.13 2.92 -17.52
N ILE A 143 -8.33 3.65 -16.74
CA ILE A 143 -7.70 3.14 -15.52
C ILE A 143 -8.75 3.12 -14.41
N GLU A 144 -8.89 1.99 -13.73
CA GLU A 144 -9.70 1.89 -12.52
C GLU A 144 -8.96 2.49 -11.33
N VAL A 145 -9.68 3.19 -10.44
CA VAL A 145 -9.07 3.84 -9.26
C VAL A 145 -9.86 3.52 -8.00
N ILE A 146 -9.15 3.10 -6.97
CA ILE A 146 -9.70 2.89 -5.62
C ILE A 146 -8.93 3.78 -4.66
N ILE A 147 -9.63 4.67 -3.97
CA ILE A 147 -9.03 5.62 -3.02
C ILE A 147 -9.50 5.27 -1.61
N SER A 148 -8.54 5.13 -0.70
CA SER A 148 -8.79 5.05 0.75
C SER A 148 -8.04 6.19 1.42
N ASN A 149 -8.78 7.23 1.79
CA ASN A 149 -8.22 8.45 2.34
C ASN A 149 -8.55 8.61 3.83
N GLN A 150 -7.70 9.34 4.57
CA GLN A 150 -7.91 9.66 5.99
C GLN A 150 -7.97 8.43 6.92
N LEU A 151 -7.35 7.32 6.54
CA LEU A 151 -7.25 6.16 7.42
C LEU A 151 -6.36 6.51 8.63
N THR A 152 -6.77 6.06 9.80
CA THR A 152 -5.97 6.20 11.03
C THR A 152 -5.24 4.90 11.31
N VAL A 153 -3.95 4.96 11.57
CA VAL A 153 -3.21 3.80 12.08
C VAL A 153 -3.72 3.49 13.48
N VAL A 154 -4.30 2.32 13.67
CA VAL A 154 -4.82 1.87 14.98
C VAL A 154 -3.81 1.04 15.75
N GLN A 155 -2.91 0.34 15.04
CA GLN A 155 -1.84 -0.48 15.62
C GLN A 155 -0.66 -0.54 14.67
N SER A 156 0.57 -0.58 15.21
CA SER A 156 1.80 -0.91 14.48
C SER A 156 2.64 -1.90 15.29
N LEU A 157 3.47 -2.71 14.62
CA LEU A 157 4.34 -3.70 15.29
C LEU A 157 5.76 -3.16 15.50
N TRP A 158 6.20 -2.29 14.60
CA TRP A 158 7.57 -1.77 14.54
C TRP A 158 7.55 -0.26 14.33
N GLU A 159 8.65 0.40 14.76
CA GLU A 159 8.93 1.80 14.50
C GLU A 159 9.40 2.04 13.04
#